data_ac7617a54abf2cc15b7ef172444730d5
#
_entry.id   ac7617a54abf2cc15b7ef172444730d5
#
_cell.length_a   1.000
_cell.length_b   1.000
_cell.length_c   1.000
_cell.angle_alpha   90.00
_cell.angle_beta   90.00
_cell.angle_gamma   90.00
#
_symmetry.space_group_name_H-M   'P 1'
#
loop_
_entity.id
_entity.type
_entity.pdbx_description
1 polymer ?
#
loop_
_entity_poly.entity_id
_entity_poly.type
_entity_poly.pdbx_seq_one_letter_code
_entity_poly.pdbx_strand_id
1 'polypeptide(L)'
;MGRSIEIYDTTLRDGTQAENFNLSSDDKVRITRALDELGIDFIEGGWPGSNPVSVEYFQKMRGVQLQHAKLAAFGSTRHFKNRPEEDPNLQALLDARVPAITIFGKSWDIHVIEALHIKLEDNLQIIQDTLAYLRPQVEHLIYDAEHFFDGFKNNEEYALATLMKAAEGGAETIVLCDTNGGTLPQEIEPIVRTVKKHIADHGHTVKIGIHSHNDSDSAVANALLAISCGADHVQGTINGFGERCGNANLTSIIPAVVFKMGLSCKVQQNIDSLYATSRLVNELANLPHNRYQPYVGESAFAHKGGIHVSAVKRNPLTYEHIDPDKVGNIRRILISDQAGRSNILHKAKLWGLKIGPNDPVLATIISELKELENNGFSFEGAEASFEILMRKALGLQRNYFKFETFRVMNHKYRMDKPPLTEATIRLFVGGDEVHTAAMGDGPVNALDRAIRKALVRFYPCLEEMELFDYKVRVLSGEHGTEAKVRVLVESRDKQCAWSTVGVSVNIIEASWQALVDSINYKLMKEENRSE
;
A
#
# COMPACT_ATOMS: atom_id res chain seq x y z
N MET A 1 1.95 -28.81 -19.69
CA MET A 1 2.16 -27.76 -18.69
C MET A 1 1.24 -26.60 -19.03
N GLY A 2 0.57 -26.00 -18.05
CA GLY A 2 -0.28 -24.83 -18.30
C GLY A 2 0.57 -23.64 -18.71
N ARG A 3 -0.05 -22.64 -19.32
CA ARG A 3 0.58 -21.37 -19.71
C ARG A 3 1.08 -20.64 -18.46
N SER A 4 2.33 -20.15 -18.48
CA SER A 4 2.95 -19.39 -17.39
C SER A 4 3.09 -17.93 -17.79
N ILE A 5 2.76 -17.02 -16.87
CA ILE A 5 2.83 -15.58 -17.06
C ILE A 5 4.12 -15.07 -16.40
N GLU A 6 4.92 -14.33 -17.16
CA GLU A 6 6.09 -13.61 -16.64
C GLU A 6 5.66 -12.30 -16.00
N ILE A 7 6.09 -12.08 -14.78
CA ILE A 7 5.83 -10.85 -14.02
C ILE A 7 7.08 -9.97 -14.04
N TYR A 8 6.93 -8.78 -14.58
CA TYR A 8 7.98 -7.77 -14.68
C TYR A 8 7.64 -6.58 -13.78
N ASP A 9 8.46 -6.36 -12.75
CA ASP A 9 8.27 -5.28 -11.80
C ASP A 9 9.08 -4.04 -12.19
N THR A 10 8.40 -2.91 -12.34
CA THR A 10 9.01 -1.61 -12.63
C THR A 10 8.89 -0.61 -11.48
N THR A 11 8.66 -1.07 -10.26
CA THR A 11 8.54 -0.22 -9.05
C THR A 11 9.75 0.68 -8.85
N LEU A 12 10.96 0.17 -9.14
CA LEU A 12 12.21 0.89 -8.90
C LEU A 12 12.56 1.90 -10.01
N ARG A 13 11.87 1.88 -11.13
CA ARG A 13 12.06 2.85 -12.21
C ARG A 13 10.79 3.68 -12.43
N ASP A 14 9.74 3.11 -12.98
CA ASP A 14 8.48 3.80 -13.29
C ASP A 14 7.73 4.18 -12.00
N GLY A 15 7.72 3.28 -11.03
CA GLY A 15 7.16 3.56 -9.71
C GLY A 15 7.76 4.80 -9.05
N THR A 16 9.06 5.07 -9.25
CA THR A 16 9.74 6.26 -8.70
C THR A 16 9.38 7.56 -9.40
N GLN A 17 8.58 7.53 -10.46
CA GLN A 17 8.01 8.71 -11.11
C GLN A 17 6.71 9.20 -10.42
N ALA A 18 6.20 8.44 -9.45
CA ALA A 18 5.07 8.89 -8.64
C ALA A 18 5.45 10.10 -7.76
N GLU A 19 4.50 10.99 -7.58
CA GLU A 19 4.68 12.16 -6.72
C GLU A 19 5.02 11.73 -5.28
N ASN A 20 6.03 12.35 -4.67
CA ASN A 20 6.54 12.05 -3.32
C ASN A 20 7.12 10.63 -3.13
N PHE A 21 7.37 9.88 -4.19
CA PHE A 21 7.98 8.56 -4.15
C PHE A 21 9.48 8.66 -4.42
N ASN A 22 10.29 8.67 -3.35
CA ASN A 22 11.74 8.79 -3.46
C ASN A 22 12.42 7.59 -2.79
N LEU A 23 13.32 6.94 -3.52
CA LEU A 23 14.11 5.82 -3.03
C LEU A 23 15.61 6.12 -3.16
N SER A 24 16.35 5.87 -2.11
CA SER A 24 17.81 5.79 -2.20
C SER A 24 18.26 4.52 -2.93
N SER A 25 19.52 4.47 -3.34
CA SER A 25 20.08 3.24 -3.92
C SER A 25 20.03 2.05 -2.96
N ASP A 26 20.15 2.27 -1.65
CA ASP A 26 20.03 1.23 -0.64
C ASP A 26 18.60 0.73 -0.47
N ASP A 27 17.60 1.62 -0.52
CA ASP A 27 16.19 1.24 -0.48
C ASP A 27 15.84 0.38 -1.72
N LYS A 28 16.35 0.76 -2.90
CA LYS A 28 16.18 -0.05 -4.11
C LYS A 28 16.76 -1.45 -3.95
N VAL A 29 17.94 -1.61 -3.34
CA VAL A 29 18.52 -2.93 -3.07
C VAL A 29 17.65 -3.75 -2.12
N ARG A 30 17.08 -3.13 -1.07
CA ARG A 30 16.17 -3.80 -0.13
C ARG A 30 14.88 -4.25 -0.81
N ILE A 31 14.27 -3.40 -1.62
CA ILE A 31 13.07 -3.76 -2.40
C ILE A 31 13.40 -4.87 -3.39
N THR A 32 14.53 -4.80 -4.09
CA THR A 32 14.96 -5.85 -5.03
C THR A 32 15.01 -7.22 -4.36
N ARG A 33 15.56 -7.32 -3.15
CA ARG A 33 15.59 -8.59 -2.40
C ARG A 33 14.21 -9.11 -2.06
N ALA A 34 13.32 -8.24 -1.62
CA ALA A 34 11.94 -8.63 -1.31
C ALA A 34 11.16 -9.08 -2.56
N LEU A 35 11.38 -8.43 -3.71
CA LEU A 35 10.80 -8.83 -4.99
C LEU A 35 11.38 -10.17 -5.49
N ASP A 36 12.66 -10.40 -5.30
CA ASP A 36 13.31 -11.68 -5.61
C ASP A 36 12.77 -12.81 -4.73
N GLU A 37 12.67 -12.58 -3.41
CA GLU A 37 12.06 -13.52 -2.45
C GLU A 37 10.60 -13.81 -2.78
N LEU A 38 9.85 -12.80 -3.25
CA LEU A 38 8.47 -12.98 -3.72
C LEU A 38 8.39 -13.86 -4.98
N GLY A 39 9.46 -13.92 -5.78
CA GLY A 39 9.53 -14.72 -7.01
C GLY A 39 9.17 -13.97 -8.29
N ILE A 40 9.41 -12.65 -8.34
CA ILE A 40 9.29 -11.85 -9.57
C ILE A 40 10.26 -12.37 -10.63
N ASP A 41 9.84 -12.35 -11.92
CA ASP A 41 10.69 -12.82 -13.03
C ASP A 41 11.73 -11.78 -13.44
N PHE A 42 11.32 -10.50 -13.55
CA PHE A 42 12.20 -9.39 -13.92
C PHE A 42 12.00 -8.19 -13.00
N ILE A 43 13.07 -7.54 -12.60
CA ILE A 43 13.07 -6.32 -11.79
C ILE A 43 13.81 -5.23 -12.55
N GLU A 44 13.09 -4.17 -12.92
CA GLU A 44 13.63 -3.01 -13.61
C GLU A 44 14.25 -2.02 -12.62
N GLY A 45 15.57 -2.02 -12.55
CA GLY A 45 16.31 -1.27 -11.53
C GLY A 45 16.41 0.24 -11.78
N GLY A 46 16.25 0.68 -13.02
CA GLY A 46 16.35 2.10 -13.40
C GLY A 46 16.93 2.34 -14.77
N TRP A 47 17.11 3.62 -15.09
CA TRP A 47 17.74 4.09 -16.33
C TRP A 47 19.15 4.65 -16.05
N PRO A 48 20.21 3.86 -16.25
CA PRO A 48 21.59 4.28 -15.92
C PRO A 48 22.08 5.44 -16.79
N GLY A 49 21.57 5.58 -18.01
CA GLY A 49 21.93 6.68 -18.91
C GLY A 49 21.37 8.05 -18.50
N SER A 50 20.39 8.11 -17.59
CA SER A 50 19.72 9.36 -17.22
C SER A 50 19.81 9.72 -15.74
N ASN A 51 20.10 8.76 -14.85
CA ASN A 51 19.98 8.98 -13.41
C ASN A 51 21.18 8.39 -12.63
N PRO A 52 21.97 9.23 -11.91
CA PRO A 52 23.11 8.78 -11.10
C PRO A 52 22.75 7.77 -10.02
N VAL A 53 21.56 7.88 -9.40
CA VAL A 53 21.08 6.91 -8.39
C VAL A 53 20.92 5.52 -9.01
N SER A 54 20.50 5.46 -10.29
CA SER A 54 20.43 4.19 -11.02
C SER A 54 21.81 3.59 -11.27
N VAL A 55 22.81 4.42 -11.61
CA VAL A 55 24.20 3.96 -11.77
C VAL A 55 24.72 3.36 -10.45
N GLU A 56 24.56 4.08 -9.33
CA GLU A 56 24.96 3.62 -8.00
C GLU A 56 24.24 2.32 -7.60
N TYR A 57 22.94 2.23 -7.87
CA TYR A 57 22.16 1.02 -7.62
C TYR A 57 22.71 -0.19 -8.38
N PHE A 58 22.94 -0.08 -9.70
CA PHE A 58 23.52 -1.18 -10.48
C PHE A 58 24.93 -1.56 -10.00
N GLN A 59 25.73 -0.59 -9.54
CA GLN A 59 27.04 -0.87 -8.93
C GLN A 59 26.89 -1.68 -7.63
N LYS A 60 25.94 -1.33 -6.76
CA LYS A 60 25.64 -2.07 -5.52
C LYS A 60 25.11 -3.47 -5.81
N MET A 61 24.36 -3.64 -6.87
CA MET A 61 23.84 -4.94 -7.28
C MET A 61 24.89 -5.87 -7.88
N ARG A 62 26.07 -5.36 -8.26
CA ARG A 62 27.19 -6.20 -8.71
C ARG A 62 27.61 -7.15 -7.57
N GLY A 63 27.49 -8.44 -7.81
CA GLY A 63 27.81 -9.47 -6.80
C GLY A 63 26.65 -9.86 -5.87
N VAL A 64 25.50 -9.21 -5.98
CA VAL A 64 24.26 -9.71 -5.34
C VAL A 64 23.69 -10.82 -6.20
N GLN A 65 23.61 -12.02 -5.64
CA GLN A 65 22.95 -13.16 -6.31
C GLN A 65 21.44 -13.08 -6.01
N LEU A 66 20.64 -13.01 -7.06
CA LEU A 66 19.19 -13.16 -7.02
C LEU A 66 18.85 -14.65 -7.29
N GLN A 67 17.84 -15.17 -6.61
CA GLN A 67 17.44 -16.57 -6.72
C GLN A 67 16.42 -16.82 -7.83
N HIS A 68 15.55 -15.86 -8.07
CA HIS A 68 14.39 -15.96 -8.94
C HIS A 68 14.38 -14.90 -10.05
N ALA A 69 14.70 -13.68 -9.69
CA ALA A 69 14.56 -12.52 -10.56
C ALA A 69 15.78 -12.28 -11.44
N LYS A 70 15.53 -11.73 -12.61
CA LYS A 70 16.55 -11.16 -13.50
C LYS A 70 16.49 -9.65 -13.41
N LEU A 71 17.63 -9.02 -13.13
CA LEU A 71 17.72 -7.57 -13.09
C LEU A 71 17.72 -7.02 -14.51
N ALA A 72 16.91 -5.98 -14.76
CA ALA A 72 16.80 -5.30 -16.04
C ALA A 72 17.25 -3.83 -15.94
N ALA A 73 17.96 -3.35 -16.95
CA ALA A 73 18.23 -1.94 -17.15
C ALA A 73 17.33 -1.39 -18.25
N PHE A 74 16.79 -0.20 -18.03
CA PHE A 74 15.85 0.47 -18.94
C PHE A 74 16.52 1.64 -19.67
N GLY A 75 16.18 1.85 -20.93
CA GLY A 75 16.62 2.99 -21.69
C GLY A 75 15.91 3.15 -23.03
N SER A 76 16.17 4.27 -23.72
CA SER A 76 15.62 4.56 -25.04
C SER A 76 16.39 3.84 -26.14
N THR A 77 15.81 3.79 -27.33
CA THR A 77 16.54 3.58 -28.58
C THR A 77 17.68 4.60 -28.71
N ARG A 78 18.69 4.28 -29.57
CA ARG A 78 19.79 5.20 -29.87
C ARG A 78 19.27 6.57 -30.31
N HIS A 79 20.05 7.60 -30.06
CA HIS A 79 19.78 8.91 -30.63
C HIS A 79 19.94 8.90 -32.15
N PHE A 80 19.07 9.59 -32.88
CA PHE A 80 19.05 9.56 -34.38
C PHE A 80 20.34 9.99 -35.04
N LYS A 81 21.20 10.77 -34.38
CA LYS A 81 22.50 11.23 -34.88
C LYS A 81 23.65 10.26 -34.60
N ASN A 82 23.47 9.31 -33.69
CA ASN A 82 24.53 8.43 -33.25
C ASN A 82 24.45 7.07 -33.98
N ARG A 83 25.58 6.42 -34.15
CA ARG A 83 25.63 4.99 -34.42
C ARG A 83 25.38 4.24 -33.11
N PRO A 84 24.82 3.01 -33.13
CA PRO A 84 24.56 2.25 -31.91
C PRO A 84 25.80 2.10 -31.03
N GLU A 85 26.95 1.80 -31.59
CA GLU A 85 28.22 1.59 -30.88
C GLU A 85 28.80 2.85 -30.25
N GLU A 86 28.39 4.04 -30.71
CA GLU A 86 28.85 5.35 -30.23
C GLU A 86 27.80 6.04 -29.32
N ASP A 87 26.64 5.40 -29.11
CA ASP A 87 25.55 6.01 -28.36
C ASP A 87 25.76 5.91 -26.84
N PRO A 88 25.90 7.04 -26.13
CA PRO A 88 26.20 7.02 -24.69
C PRO A 88 25.13 6.34 -23.85
N ASN A 89 23.85 6.39 -24.25
CA ASN A 89 22.76 5.73 -23.54
C ASN A 89 22.89 4.20 -23.66
N LEU A 90 23.19 3.68 -24.85
CA LEU A 90 23.40 2.25 -25.06
C LEU A 90 24.64 1.75 -24.33
N GLN A 91 25.74 2.54 -24.31
CA GLN A 91 26.92 2.19 -23.52
C GLN A 91 26.62 2.13 -22.03
N ALA A 92 25.85 3.10 -21.48
CA ALA A 92 25.47 3.09 -20.08
C ALA A 92 24.62 1.86 -19.71
N LEU A 93 23.74 1.40 -20.63
CA LEU A 93 22.96 0.17 -20.44
C LEU A 93 23.86 -1.08 -20.36
N LEU A 94 24.85 -1.18 -21.26
CA LEU A 94 25.83 -2.29 -21.26
C LEU A 94 26.73 -2.26 -20.02
N ASP A 95 27.12 -1.07 -19.56
CA ASP A 95 27.93 -0.87 -18.36
C ASP A 95 27.19 -1.25 -17.06
N ALA A 96 25.87 -1.29 -17.07
CA ALA A 96 25.09 -1.81 -15.96
C ALA A 96 25.35 -3.30 -15.67
N ARG A 97 25.79 -4.07 -16.68
CA ARG A 97 26.16 -5.51 -16.61
C ARG A 97 25.05 -6.37 -16.03
N VAL A 98 23.85 -6.22 -16.54
CA VAL A 98 22.65 -6.95 -16.13
C VAL A 98 22.24 -7.98 -17.17
N PRO A 99 21.54 -9.06 -16.81
CA PRO A 99 21.10 -10.09 -17.75
C PRO A 99 20.02 -9.62 -18.73
N ALA A 100 19.25 -8.57 -18.38
CA ALA A 100 18.16 -8.08 -19.20
C ALA A 100 18.30 -6.58 -19.52
N ILE A 101 17.96 -6.20 -20.74
CA ILE A 101 17.81 -4.78 -21.14
C ILE A 101 16.43 -4.60 -21.74
N THR A 102 15.74 -3.55 -21.29
CA THR A 102 14.46 -3.09 -21.85
C THR A 102 14.69 -1.77 -22.57
N ILE A 103 14.33 -1.74 -23.85
CA ILE A 103 14.45 -0.56 -24.72
C ILE A 103 13.07 -0.05 -25.09
N PHE A 104 12.75 1.20 -24.74
CA PHE A 104 11.56 1.83 -25.26
C PHE A 104 11.83 2.56 -26.58
N GLY A 105 10.88 2.48 -27.51
CA GLY A 105 10.89 3.21 -28.77
C GLY A 105 9.50 3.76 -29.11
N LYS A 106 9.47 4.83 -29.89
CA LYS A 106 8.23 5.53 -30.24
C LYS A 106 7.42 4.71 -31.24
N SER A 107 6.19 4.37 -30.88
CA SER A 107 5.26 3.62 -31.73
C SER A 107 4.03 4.44 -32.16
N TRP A 108 4.00 5.72 -31.82
CA TRP A 108 3.01 6.69 -32.27
C TRP A 108 3.67 7.72 -33.21
N ASP A 109 3.15 7.84 -34.42
CA ASP A 109 3.66 8.74 -35.48
C ASP A 109 3.73 10.21 -35.04
N ILE A 110 2.76 10.70 -34.27
CA ILE A 110 2.78 12.04 -33.70
C ILE A 110 4.07 12.28 -32.88
N HIS A 111 4.48 11.33 -32.05
CA HIS A 111 5.70 11.47 -31.26
C HIS A 111 6.97 11.50 -32.12
N VAL A 112 6.99 10.78 -33.21
CA VAL A 112 8.13 10.77 -34.14
C VAL A 112 8.25 12.11 -34.88
N ILE A 113 7.12 12.63 -35.34
CA ILE A 113 7.06 13.88 -36.12
C ILE A 113 7.22 15.11 -35.20
N GLU A 114 6.45 15.17 -34.09
CA GLU A 114 6.33 16.38 -33.27
C GLU A 114 7.36 16.44 -32.12
N ALA A 115 7.84 15.30 -31.61
CA ALA A 115 8.79 15.27 -30.51
C ALA A 115 10.22 14.95 -30.95
N LEU A 116 10.41 13.96 -31.84
CA LEU A 116 11.74 13.62 -32.36
C LEU A 116 12.17 14.46 -33.57
N HIS A 117 11.20 15.03 -34.28
CA HIS A 117 11.42 15.81 -35.52
C HIS A 117 12.22 15.04 -36.60
N ILE A 118 11.92 13.74 -36.77
CA ILE A 118 12.51 12.85 -37.78
C ILE A 118 11.42 12.21 -38.63
N LYS A 119 11.83 11.54 -39.71
CA LYS A 119 10.88 10.79 -40.54
C LYS A 119 10.49 9.48 -39.90
N LEU A 120 9.32 8.96 -40.24
CA LEU A 120 8.81 7.68 -39.75
C LEU A 120 9.75 6.52 -40.08
N GLU A 121 10.30 6.49 -41.29
CA GLU A 121 11.27 5.49 -41.76
C GLU A 121 12.58 5.51 -40.94
N ASP A 122 13.05 6.70 -40.56
CA ASP A 122 14.24 6.85 -39.74
C ASP A 122 14.03 6.24 -38.34
N ASN A 123 12.85 6.46 -37.74
CA ASN A 123 12.52 5.85 -36.46
C ASN A 123 12.43 4.31 -36.55
N LEU A 124 11.85 3.77 -37.62
CA LEU A 124 11.82 2.31 -37.83
C LEU A 124 13.23 1.74 -37.90
N GLN A 125 14.16 2.42 -38.60
CA GLN A 125 15.56 2.01 -38.67
C GLN A 125 16.28 2.12 -37.33
N ILE A 126 16.02 3.19 -36.56
CA ILE A 126 16.57 3.39 -35.21
C ILE A 126 16.16 2.25 -34.26
N ILE A 127 14.90 1.81 -34.30
CA ILE A 127 14.42 0.69 -33.52
C ILE A 127 15.19 -0.58 -33.87
N GLN A 128 15.24 -0.92 -35.15
CA GLN A 128 15.92 -2.12 -35.64
C GLN A 128 17.42 -2.13 -35.31
N ASP A 129 18.14 -1.04 -35.60
CA ASP A 129 19.58 -0.92 -35.36
C ASP A 129 19.92 -1.05 -33.88
N THR A 130 19.14 -0.40 -33.02
CA THR A 130 19.36 -0.44 -31.57
C THR A 130 19.25 -1.87 -31.02
N LEU A 131 18.18 -2.57 -31.38
CA LEU A 131 17.95 -3.92 -30.90
C LEU A 131 18.93 -4.93 -31.48
N ALA A 132 19.24 -4.82 -32.79
CA ALA A 132 20.26 -5.67 -33.45
C ALA A 132 21.64 -5.51 -32.82
N TYR A 133 22.02 -4.29 -32.42
CA TYR A 133 23.27 -4.02 -31.73
C TYR A 133 23.32 -4.64 -30.34
N LEU A 134 22.23 -4.54 -29.56
CA LEU A 134 22.17 -5.04 -28.18
C LEU A 134 21.97 -6.55 -28.10
N ARG A 135 21.26 -7.18 -29.05
CA ARG A 135 20.90 -8.60 -29.02
C ARG A 135 22.05 -9.54 -28.69
N PRO A 136 23.23 -9.45 -29.33
CA PRO A 136 24.35 -10.37 -29.05
C PRO A 136 25.05 -10.09 -27.70
N GLN A 137 24.72 -9.02 -27.01
CA GLN A 137 25.41 -8.54 -25.81
C GLN A 137 24.63 -8.81 -24.52
N VAL A 138 23.36 -9.25 -24.61
CA VAL A 138 22.49 -9.47 -23.44
C VAL A 138 21.74 -10.80 -23.55
N GLU A 139 21.41 -11.38 -22.40
CA GLU A 139 20.65 -12.62 -22.33
C GLU A 139 19.20 -12.41 -22.74
N HIS A 140 18.55 -11.35 -22.22
CA HIS A 140 17.17 -10.98 -22.50
C HIS A 140 17.06 -9.57 -23.03
N LEU A 141 16.41 -9.43 -24.19
CA LEU A 141 16.16 -8.15 -24.83
C LEU A 141 14.65 -7.92 -24.98
N ILE A 142 14.14 -6.89 -24.31
CA ILE A 142 12.73 -6.53 -24.26
C ILE A 142 12.56 -5.20 -24.98
N TYR A 143 11.51 -5.07 -25.79
CA TYR A 143 11.13 -3.84 -26.45
C TYR A 143 9.78 -3.34 -25.94
N ASP A 144 9.77 -2.14 -25.35
CA ASP A 144 8.57 -1.43 -24.94
C ASP A 144 8.12 -0.49 -26.05
N ALA A 145 7.01 -0.82 -26.71
CA ALA A 145 6.40 -0.02 -27.76
C ALA A 145 5.63 1.15 -27.12
N GLU A 146 6.34 2.24 -26.85
CA GLU A 146 5.80 3.39 -26.13
C GLU A 146 4.66 4.06 -26.90
N HIS A 147 3.54 4.36 -26.20
CA HIS A 147 2.29 4.88 -26.78
C HIS A 147 1.69 3.98 -27.87
N PHE A 148 1.86 2.67 -27.77
CA PHE A 148 1.43 1.76 -28.82
C PHE A 148 -0.09 1.83 -29.08
N PHE A 149 -0.91 1.85 -28.02
CA PHE A 149 -2.35 1.85 -28.20
C PHE A 149 -2.86 3.15 -28.85
N ASP A 150 -2.29 4.30 -28.50
CA ASP A 150 -2.60 5.56 -29.16
C ASP A 150 -2.14 5.56 -30.63
N GLY A 151 -0.92 5.09 -30.87
CA GLY A 151 -0.37 4.94 -32.21
C GLY A 151 -1.20 4.00 -33.08
N PHE A 152 -1.62 2.85 -32.55
CA PHE A 152 -2.45 1.89 -33.27
C PHE A 152 -3.82 2.46 -33.64
N LYS A 153 -4.46 3.18 -32.73
CA LYS A 153 -5.77 3.83 -33.01
C LYS A 153 -5.65 4.96 -34.04
N ASN A 154 -4.51 5.63 -34.09
CA ASN A 154 -4.27 6.75 -35.02
C ASN A 154 -3.73 6.29 -36.38
N ASN A 155 -2.75 5.37 -36.38
CA ASN A 155 -2.07 4.86 -37.56
C ASN A 155 -1.63 3.40 -37.33
N GLU A 156 -2.58 2.47 -37.56
CA GLU A 156 -2.37 1.03 -37.32
C GLU A 156 -1.16 0.48 -38.10
N GLU A 157 -1.03 0.86 -39.37
CA GLU A 157 0.06 0.37 -40.25
C GLU A 157 1.43 0.73 -39.69
N TYR A 158 1.60 1.98 -39.27
CA TYR A 158 2.86 2.44 -38.68
C TYR A 158 3.14 1.80 -37.33
N ALA A 159 2.14 1.75 -36.45
CA ALA A 159 2.31 1.12 -35.13
C ALA A 159 2.72 -0.36 -35.27
N LEU A 160 2.11 -1.12 -36.15
CA LEU A 160 2.49 -2.50 -36.45
C LEU A 160 3.90 -2.59 -37.06
N ALA A 161 4.27 -1.67 -37.94
CA ALA A 161 5.61 -1.64 -38.51
C ALA A 161 6.71 -1.46 -37.46
N THR A 162 6.47 -0.68 -36.39
CA THR A 162 7.43 -0.54 -35.27
C THR A 162 7.66 -1.87 -34.55
N LEU A 163 6.61 -2.68 -34.34
CA LEU A 163 6.72 -4.01 -33.72
C LEU A 163 7.48 -4.99 -34.61
N MET A 164 7.27 -4.91 -35.94
CA MET A 164 8.01 -5.74 -36.91
C MET A 164 9.51 -5.41 -36.89
N LYS A 165 9.86 -4.13 -36.83
CA LYS A 165 11.27 -3.70 -36.74
C LYS A 165 11.91 -4.12 -35.39
N ALA A 166 11.12 -4.16 -34.32
CA ALA A 166 11.62 -4.69 -33.07
C ALA A 166 11.85 -6.21 -33.12
N ALA A 167 10.95 -6.96 -33.72
CA ALA A 167 11.13 -8.40 -33.95
C ALA A 167 12.32 -8.73 -34.84
N GLU A 168 12.48 -8.01 -35.98
CA GLU A 168 13.63 -8.12 -36.89
C GLU A 168 14.97 -7.77 -36.20
N GLY A 169 14.94 -6.80 -35.27
CA GLY A 169 16.09 -6.42 -34.45
C GLY A 169 16.42 -7.41 -33.33
N GLY A 170 15.61 -8.44 -33.14
CA GLY A 170 15.87 -9.55 -32.22
C GLY A 170 15.29 -9.35 -30.80
N ALA A 171 14.28 -8.52 -30.63
CA ALA A 171 13.54 -8.48 -29.37
C ALA A 171 12.92 -9.86 -29.07
N GLU A 172 13.11 -10.35 -27.86
CA GLU A 172 12.55 -11.61 -27.35
C GLU A 172 11.10 -11.40 -26.89
N THR A 173 10.84 -10.23 -26.31
CA THR A 173 9.52 -9.81 -25.84
C THR A 173 9.21 -8.42 -26.37
N ILE A 174 8.00 -8.25 -26.88
CA ILE A 174 7.47 -6.94 -27.33
C ILE A 174 6.30 -6.58 -26.43
N VAL A 175 6.41 -5.44 -25.74
CA VAL A 175 5.44 -4.97 -24.77
C VAL A 175 4.61 -3.85 -25.37
N LEU A 176 3.30 -4.01 -25.36
CA LEU A 176 2.35 -3.01 -25.83
C LEU A 176 2.07 -2.03 -24.68
N CYS A 177 2.48 -0.75 -24.85
CA CYS A 177 2.36 0.24 -23.78
C CYS A 177 1.14 1.14 -24.00
N ASP A 178 0.25 1.16 -22.99
CA ASP A 178 -0.80 2.17 -22.82
C ASP A 178 -0.24 3.30 -21.96
N THR A 179 0.69 4.08 -22.57
CA THR A 179 1.48 5.09 -21.85
C THR A 179 0.64 6.26 -21.33
N ASN A 180 -0.45 6.61 -22.04
CA ASN A 180 -1.40 7.62 -21.59
C ASN A 180 -2.46 7.07 -20.61
N GLY A 181 -2.57 5.75 -20.45
CA GLY A 181 -3.54 5.11 -19.55
C GLY A 181 -4.99 5.34 -19.93
N GLY A 182 -5.26 5.71 -21.17
CA GLY A 182 -6.58 6.07 -21.68
C GLY A 182 -7.31 4.96 -22.45
N THR A 183 -6.67 3.81 -22.64
CA THR A 183 -7.27 2.69 -23.36
C THR A 183 -8.29 1.97 -22.48
N LEU A 184 -9.48 1.75 -23.02
CA LEU A 184 -10.55 1.04 -22.32
C LEU A 184 -10.46 -0.47 -22.55
N PRO A 185 -10.99 -1.31 -21.63
CA PRO A 185 -10.90 -2.78 -21.75
C PRO A 185 -11.43 -3.33 -23.09
N GLN A 186 -12.53 -2.78 -23.62
CA GLN A 186 -13.10 -3.23 -24.90
C GLN A 186 -12.19 -3.01 -26.11
N GLU A 187 -11.19 -2.14 -26.01
CA GLU A 187 -10.22 -1.86 -27.08
C GLU A 187 -9.03 -2.84 -27.02
N ILE A 188 -8.71 -3.39 -25.86
CA ILE A 188 -7.54 -4.27 -25.65
C ILE A 188 -7.64 -5.55 -26.46
N GLU A 189 -8.78 -6.26 -26.41
CA GLU A 189 -8.93 -7.56 -27.06
C GLU A 189 -8.70 -7.49 -28.56
N PRO A 190 -9.39 -6.62 -29.35
CA PRO A 190 -9.18 -6.55 -30.79
C PRO A 190 -7.74 -6.16 -31.14
N ILE A 191 -7.14 -5.21 -30.42
CA ILE A 191 -5.79 -4.75 -30.69
C ILE A 191 -4.76 -5.87 -30.43
N VAL A 192 -4.81 -6.50 -29.26
CA VAL A 192 -3.85 -7.58 -28.91
C VAL A 192 -3.98 -8.77 -29.86
N ARG A 193 -5.22 -9.14 -30.26
CA ARG A 193 -5.42 -10.23 -31.24
C ARG A 193 -4.89 -9.86 -32.62
N THR A 194 -5.08 -8.63 -33.07
CA THR A 194 -4.53 -8.13 -34.35
C THR A 194 -3.01 -8.19 -34.32
N VAL A 195 -2.37 -7.68 -33.26
CA VAL A 195 -0.90 -7.72 -33.10
C VAL A 195 -0.38 -9.16 -33.15
N LYS A 196 -0.97 -10.07 -32.36
CA LYS A 196 -0.52 -11.48 -32.34
C LYS A 196 -0.62 -12.13 -33.71
N LYS A 197 -1.74 -11.90 -34.41
CA LYS A 197 -1.93 -12.43 -35.75
C LYS A 197 -0.90 -11.84 -36.72
N HIS A 198 -0.72 -10.51 -36.70
CA HIS A 198 0.23 -9.82 -37.58
C HIS A 198 1.65 -10.34 -37.43
N ILE A 199 2.15 -10.50 -36.20
CA ILE A 199 3.48 -11.04 -35.90
C ILE A 199 3.61 -12.49 -36.40
N ALA A 200 2.61 -13.33 -36.15
CA ALA A 200 2.60 -14.72 -36.61
C ALA A 200 2.56 -14.85 -38.14
N ASP A 201 1.74 -14.05 -38.81
CA ASP A 201 1.61 -14.03 -40.27
C ASP A 201 2.95 -13.63 -40.97
N HIS A 202 3.80 -12.87 -40.28
CA HIS A 202 5.14 -12.52 -40.74
C HIS A 202 6.25 -13.48 -40.30
N GLY A 203 5.89 -14.60 -39.65
CA GLY A 203 6.80 -15.68 -39.30
C GLY A 203 7.71 -15.41 -38.08
N HIS A 204 7.39 -14.38 -37.26
CA HIS A 204 8.12 -14.10 -36.04
C HIS A 204 7.54 -14.85 -34.83
N THR A 205 8.43 -15.27 -33.94
CA THR A 205 8.08 -15.91 -32.67
C THR A 205 8.63 -15.06 -31.53
N VAL A 206 7.82 -14.12 -31.03
CA VAL A 206 8.13 -13.25 -29.89
C VAL A 206 7.04 -13.33 -28.86
N LYS A 207 7.39 -13.12 -27.60
CA LYS A 207 6.39 -12.99 -26.53
C LYS A 207 5.73 -11.63 -26.64
N ILE A 208 4.43 -11.57 -26.35
CA ILE A 208 3.69 -10.31 -26.24
C ILE A 208 3.51 -9.97 -24.77
N GLY A 209 3.85 -8.74 -24.41
CA GLY A 209 3.65 -8.15 -23.10
C GLY A 209 2.63 -7.02 -23.11
N ILE A 210 2.25 -6.60 -21.93
CA ILE A 210 1.39 -5.44 -21.67
C ILE A 210 1.98 -4.57 -20.56
N HIS A 211 2.00 -3.26 -20.78
CA HIS A 211 2.33 -2.24 -19.81
C HIS A 211 1.25 -1.16 -19.84
N SER A 212 0.52 -0.96 -18.75
CA SER A 212 -0.62 -0.04 -18.72
C SER A 212 -0.49 0.95 -17.57
N HIS A 213 -0.70 2.26 -17.88
CA HIS A 213 -0.95 3.28 -16.87
C HIS A 213 -2.42 3.32 -16.46
N ASN A 214 -2.73 3.94 -15.32
CA ASN A 214 -4.01 3.83 -14.65
C ASN A 214 -4.88 5.09 -14.72
N ASP A 215 -4.66 5.95 -15.71
CA ASP A 215 -5.33 7.25 -15.82
C ASP A 215 -6.85 7.15 -16.03
N SER A 216 -7.32 6.06 -16.63
CA SER A 216 -8.75 5.72 -16.76
C SER A 216 -9.24 4.70 -15.72
N ASP A 217 -8.46 4.44 -14.66
CA ASP A 217 -8.71 3.41 -13.62
C ASP A 217 -8.93 2.00 -14.19
N SER A 218 -8.31 1.70 -15.35
CA SER A 218 -8.51 0.45 -16.09
C SER A 218 -7.26 -0.41 -16.23
N ALA A 219 -6.11 0.02 -15.71
CA ALA A 219 -4.82 -0.65 -15.95
C ALA A 219 -4.81 -2.14 -15.56
N VAL A 220 -5.36 -2.50 -14.40
CA VAL A 220 -5.45 -3.91 -13.96
C VAL A 220 -6.38 -4.71 -14.89
N ALA A 221 -7.53 -4.15 -15.26
CA ALA A 221 -8.48 -4.81 -16.17
C ALA A 221 -7.86 -5.02 -17.56
N ASN A 222 -7.17 -4.01 -18.08
CA ASN A 222 -6.47 -4.06 -19.36
C ASN A 222 -5.39 -5.14 -19.36
N ALA A 223 -4.56 -5.20 -18.30
CA ALA A 223 -3.53 -6.23 -18.15
C ALA A 223 -4.12 -7.65 -18.12
N LEU A 224 -5.17 -7.88 -17.32
CA LEU A 224 -5.83 -9.20 -17.23
C LEU A 224 -6.50 -9.59 -18.55
N LEU A 225 -7.08 -8.64 -19.27
CA LEU A 225 -7.66 -8.91 -20.58
C LEU A 225 -6.61 -9.22 -21.64
N ALA A 226 -5.49 -8.48 -21.66
CA ALA A 226 -4.37 -8.79 -22.54
C ALA A 226 -3.82 -10.20 -22.28
N ILE A 227 -3.67 -10.61 -21.01
CA ILE A 227 -3.32 -11.98 -20.64
C ILE A 227 -4.33 -12.98 -21.22
N SER A 228 -5.63 -12.70 -21.08
CA SER A 228 -6.68 -13.57 -21.64
C SER A 228 -6.59 -13.71 -23.16
N CYS A 229 -6.14 -12.64 -23.84
CA CYS A 229 -5.91 -12.63 -25.29
C CYS A 229 -4.57 -13.22 -25.70
N GLY A 230 -3.75 -13.65 -24.75
CA GLY A 230 -2.52 -14.39 -24.99
C GLY A 230 -1.25 -13.57 -24.81
N ALA A 231 -1.25 -12.46 -24.06
CA ALA A 231 -0.03 -11.84 -23.58
C ALA A 231 0.57 -12.71 -22.47
N ASP A 232 1.87 -13.02 -22.57
CA ASP A 232 2.58 -13.91 -21.66
C ASP A 232 3.52 -13.15 -20.70
N HIS A 233 3.63 -11.83 -20.84
CA HIS A 233 4.46 -10.95 -20.06
C HIS A 233 3.65 -9.74 -19.58
N VAL A 234 3.73 -9.39 -18.30
CA VAL A 234 2.99 -8.29 -17.69
C VAL A 234 3.95 -7.40 -16.92
N GLN A 235 3.95 -6.12 -17.26
CA GLN A 235 4.66 -5.08 -16.52
C GLN A 235 3.73 -4.33 -15.60
N GLY A 236 4.24 -3.90 -14.45
CA GLY A 236 3.51 -3.11 -13.48
C GLY A 236 4.35 -2.81 -12.25
N THR A 237 3.73 -2.23 -11.24
CA THR A 237 4.41 -1.87 -9.99
C THR A 237 3.72 -2.45 -8.78
N ILE A 238 4.48 -2.71 -7.72
CA ILE A 238 3.89 -2.99 -6.41
C ILE A 238 3.07 -1.76 -5.98
N ASN A 239 1.85 -2.00 -5.54
CA ASN A 239 0.88 -0.97 -5.12
C ASN A 239 0.39 -0.02 -6.22
N GLY A 240 0.77 -0.24 -7.47
CA GLY A 240 0.33 0.59 -8.59
C GLY A 240 1.02 1.96 -8.65
N PHE A 241 2.16 2.15 -8.00
CA PHE A 241 2.91 3.42 -8.08
C PHE A 241 3.36 3.72 -9.50
N GLY A 242 3.43 4.99 -9.84
CA GLY A 242 3.86 5.47 -11.16
C GLY A 242 3.45 6.89 -11.43
N GLU A 243 3.82 7.39 -12.59
CA GLU A 243 3.50 8.74 -13.01
C GLU A 243 1.99 8.98 -13.06
N ARG A 244 1.53 10.18 -12.75
CA ARG A 244 0.13 10.63 -12.76
C ARG A 244 -0.75 9.76 -11.83
N CYS A 245 -1.61 8.88 -12.40
CA CYS A 245 -2.50 7.99 -11.65
C CYS A 245 -1.89 6.60 -11.35
N GLY A 246 -0.62 6.40 -11.71
CA GLY A 246 0.11 5.16 -11.45
C GLY A 246 0.08 4.16 -12.60
N ASN A 247 0.61 2.98 -12.32
CA ASN A 247 0.73 1.84 -13.22
C ASN A 247 -0.26 0.72 -12.87
N ALA A 248 -0.29 -0.29 -13.72
CA ALA A 248 -0.97 -1.55 -13.43
C ALA A 248 -0.45 -2.14 -12.10
N ASN A 249 -1.36 -2.38 -11.17
CA ASN A 249 -1.03 -2.80 -9.82
C ASN A 249 -0.75 -4.30 -9.73
N LEU A 250 0.51 -4.69 -9.56
CA LEU A 250 0.92 -6.09 -9.45
C LEU A 250 0.32 -6.80 -8.23
N THR A 251 0.04 -6.07 -7.14
CA THR A 251 -0.61 -6.68 -5.96
C THR A 251 -2.06 -7.11 -6.22
N SER A 252 -2.66 -6.63 -7.31
CA SER A 252 -3.97 -7.07 -7.79
C SER A 252 -3.86 -8.07 -8.93
N ILE A 253 -2.92 -7.87 -9.86
CA ILE A 253 -2.74 -8.72 -11.04
C ILE A 253 -2.28 -10.12 -10.64
N ILE A 254 -1.25 -10.24 -9.81
CA ILE A 254 -0.67 -11.52 -9.40
C ILE A 254 -1.73 -12.47 -8.79
N PRO A 255 -2.50 -12.05 -7.76
CA PRO A 255 -3.55 -12.91 -7.21
C PRO A 255 -4.67 -13.21 -8.21
N ALA A 256 -5.00 -12.27 -9.10
CA ALA A 256 -6.01 -12.51 -10.13
C ALA A 256 -5.56 -13.57 -11.14
N VAL A 257 -4.31 -13.52 -11.60
CA VAL A 257 -3.69 -14.53 -12.48
C VAL A 257 -3.75 -15.90 -11.84
N VAL A 258 -3.31 -16.02 -10.59
CA VAL A 258 -3.21 -17.30 -9.88
C VAL A 258 -4.57 -17.83 -9.46
N PHE A 259 -5.39 -17.04 -8.77
CA PHE A 259 -6.60 -17.54 -8.10
C PHE A 259 -7.88 -17.39 -8.93
N LYS A 260 -7.90 -16.51 -9.95
CA LYS A 260 -9.09 -16.28 -10.76
C LYS A 260 -8.98 -16.81 -12.18
N MET A 261 -7.79 -16.64 -12.79
CA MET A 261 -7.56 -17.14 -14.15
C MET A 261 -7.01 -18.58 -14.15
N GLY A 262 -6.51 -19.09 -13.02
CA GLY A 262 -5.93 -20.42 -12.92
C GLY A 262 -4.65 -20.59 -13.74
N LEU A 263 -3.95 -19.49 -14.00
CA LEU A 263 -2.67 -19.49 -14.70
C LEU A 263 -1.51 -19.54 -13.69
N SER A 264 -0.36 -20.07 -14.12
CA SER A 264 0.83 -20.12 -13.28
C SER A 264 1.70 -18.87 -13.47
N CYS A 265 2.41 -18.48 -12.41
CA CYS A 265 3.55 -17.56 -12.43
C CYS A 265 4.52 -17.98 -11.31
N LYS A 266 5.79 -17.58 -11.36
CA LYS A 266 6.77 -17.96 -10.31
C LYS A 266 6.36 -17.48 -8.93
N VAL A 267 5.76 -16.30 -8.83
CA VAL A 267 5.27 -15.72 -7.57
C VAL A 267 4.30 -16.63 -6.82
N GLN A 268 3.63 -17.55 -7.50
CA GLN A 268 2.67 -18.47 -6.88
C GLN A 268 3.23 -19.24 -5.68
N GLN A 269 4.54 -19.50 -5.64
CA GLN A 269 5.18 -20.26 -4.55
C GLN A 269 5.31 -19.46 -3.26
N ASN A 270 5.41 -18.12 -3.35
CA ASN A 270 5.64 -17.23 -2.22
C ASN A 270 4.59 -16.09 -2.16
N ILE A 271 3.41 -16.31 -2.74
CA ILE A 271 2.35 -15.29 -2.87
C ILE A 271 1.81 -14.83 -1.51
N ASP A 272 1.97 -15.61 -0.47
CA ASP A 272 1.68 -15.26 0.93
C ASP A 272 2.59 -14.13 1.47
N SER A 273 3.72 -13.86 0.82
CA SER A 273 4.59 -12.72 1.14
C SER A 273 4.13 -11.41 0.49
N LEU A 274 3.07 -11.41 -0.33
CA LEU A 274 2.62 -10.26 -1.10
C LEU A 274 2.19 -9.08 -0.22
N TYR A 275 1.48 -9.34 0.87
CA TYR A 275 1.10 -8.33 1.86
C TYR A 275 2.33 -7.65 2.47
N ALA A 276 3.30 -8.44 2.92
CA ALA A 276 4.53 -7.93 3.54
C ALA A 276 5.36 -7.10 2.54
N THR A 277 5.49 -7.57 1.29
CA THR A 277 6.19 -6.84 0.22
C THR A 277 5.51 -5.51 -0.09
N SER A 278 4.18 -5.49 -0.19
CA SER A 278 3.39 -4.28 -0.38
C SER A 278 3.65 -3.25 0.73
N ARG A 279 3.69 -3.68 1.98
CA ARG A 279 3.98 -2.83 3.15
C ARG A 279 5.39 -2.29 3.13
N LEU A 280 6.37 -3.14 2.85
CA LEU A 280 7.79 -2.77 2.78
C LEU A 280 8.03 -1.65 1.76
N VAL A 281 7.44 -1.74 0.57
CA VAL A 281 7.58 -0.71 -0.48
C VAL A 281 7.04 0.63 0.02
N ASN A 282 5.87 0.66 0.67
CA ASN A 282 5.33 1.89 1.24
C ASN A 282 6.22 2.49 2.33
N GLU A 283 6.72 1.65 3.25
CA GLU A 283 7.58 2.11 4.34
C GLU A 283 8.89 2.72 3.82
N LEU A 284 9.55 2.07 2.85
CA LEU A 284 10.79 2.57 2.26
C LEU A 284 10.56 3.84 1.44
N ALA A 285 9.41 3.98 0.81
CA ALA A 285 9.00 5.19 0.10
C ALA A 285 8.48 6.29 1.03
N ASN A 286 8.35 6.03 2.33
CA ASN A 286 7.74 6.93 3.33
C ASN A 286 6.33 7.39 2.93
N LEU A 287 5.55 6.48 2.36
CA LEU A 287 4.16 6.73 1.94
C LEU A 287 3.17 5.94 2.80
N PRO A 288 2.00 6.52 3.14
CA PRO A 288 0.98 5.80 3.87
C PRO A 288 0.42 4.65 3.04
N HIS A 289 0.19 3.51 3.69
CA HIS A 289 -0.43 2.36 3.04
C HIS A 289 -1.91 2.62 2.74
N ASN A 290 -2.36 2.33 1.51
CA ASN A 290 -3.78 2.41 1.17
C ASN A 290 -4.54 1.26 1.84
N ARG A 291 -5.36 1.58 2.85
CA ARG A 291 -6.16 0.60 3.61
C ARG A 291 -7.16 -0.17 2.76
N TYR A 292 -7.65 0.42 1.68
CA TYR A 292 -8.69 -0.15 0.81
C TYR A 292 -8.12 -0.84 -0.42
N GLN A 293 -6.79 -1.00 -0.51
CA GLN A 293 -6.16 -1.66 -1.64
C GLN A 293 -6.62 -3.12 -1.76
N PRO A 294 -7.07 -3.57 -2.93
CA PRO A 294 -7.44 -4.97 -3.11
C PRO A 294 -6.33 -5.94 -2.69
N TYR A 295 -6.69 -7.05 -2.07
CA TYR A 295 -5.85 -8.11 -1.54
C TYR A 295 -4.92 -7.74 -0.39
N VAL A 296 -4.20 -6.61 -0.47
CA VAL A 296 -3.12 -6.24 0.48
C VAL A 296 -3.51 -5.09 1.43
N GLY A 297 -4.65 -4.45 1.26
CA GLY A 297 -5.13 -3.42 2.18
C GLY A 297 -5.65 -4.03 3.48
N GLU A 298 -5.53 -3.31 4.59
CA GLU A 298 -6.06 -3.74 5.90
C GLU A 298 -7.57 -3.96 5.89
N SER A 299 -8.29 -3.26 5.00
CA SER A 299 -9.74 -3.37 4.87
C SER A 299 -10.20 -4.38 3.82
N ALA A 300 -9.27 -4.98 3.05
CA ALA A 300 -9.59 -5.91 1.97
C ALA A 300 -10.41 -7.12 2.44
N PHE A 301 -10.18 -7.58 3.68
CA PHE A 301 -10.89 -8.69 4.31
C PHE A 301 -11.49 -8.29 5.67
N ALA A 302 -12.00 -7.04 5.74
CA ALA A 302 -12.63 -6.51 6.94
C ALA A 302 -14.16 -6.58 6.83
N HIS A 303 -14.82 -7.17 7.81
CA HIS A 303 -16.27 -7.34 7.86
C HIS A 303 -16.88 -6.52 9.01
N LYS A 304 -17.83 -5.65 8.69
CA LYS A 304 -18.46 -4.71 9.63
C LYS A 304 -19.91 -5.11 9.95
N GLY A 305 -20.70 -5.41 8.94
CA GLY A 305 -22.13 -5.73 9.11
C GLY A 305 -22.37 -7.05 9.83
N GLY A 306 -23.29 -7.07 10.83
CA GLY A 306 -23.56 -8.25 11.64
C GLY A 306 -24.01 -9.48 10.85
N ILE A 307 -24.76 -9.30 9.77
CA ILE A 307 -25.18 -10.39 8.87
C ILE A 307 -23.97 -10.98 8.14
N HIS A 308 -23.08 -10.12 7.60
CA HIS A 308 -21.85 -10.55 6.93
C HIS A 308 -20.95 -11.34 7.88
N VAL A 309 -20.71 -10.83 9.09
CA VAL A 309 -19.91 -11.50 10.11
C VAL A 309 -20.50 -12.87 10.49
N SER A 310 -21.83 -12.96 10.65
CA SER A 310 -22.49 -14.23 10.92
C SER A 310 -22.31 -15.24 9.80
N ALA A 311 -22.40 -14.81 8.55
CA ALA A 311 -22.23 -15.69 7.39
C ALA A 311 -20.77 -16.14 7.23
N VAL A 312 -19.81 -15.20 7.30
CA VAL A 312 -18.36 -15.49 7.21
C VAL A 312 -17.92 -16.49 8.27
N LYS A 313 -18.44 -16.40 9.50
CA LYS A 313 -18.17 -17.37 10.57
C LYS A 313 -18.63 -18.78 10.26
N ARG A 314 -19.70 -18.94 9.49
CA ARG A 314 -20.21 -20.25 9.06
C ARG A 314 -19.46 -20.77 7.84
N ASN A 315 -19.27 -19.91 6.87
CA ASN A 315 -18.51 -20.20 5.66
C ASN A 315 -17.92 -18.89 5.08
N PRO A 316 -16.59 -18.70 5.14
CA PRO A 316 -15.92 -17.53 4.60
C PRO A 316 -16.26 -17.23 3.13
N LEU A 317 -16.44 -18.25 2.30
CA LEU A 317 -16.76 -18.10 0.87
C LEU A 317 -18.05 -17.32 0.58
N THR A 318 -18.89 -17.09 1.61
CA THR A 318 -20.12 -16.30 1.44
C THR A 318 -19.86 -14.81 1.19
N TYR A 319 -18.72 -14.28 1.63
CA TYR A 319 -18.36 -12.86 1.49
C TYR A 319 -16.85 -12.63 1.18
N GLU A 320 -16.07 -13.69 1.08
CA GLU A 320 -14.66 -13.59 0.72
C GLU A 320 -14.41 -14.35 -0.58
N HIS A 321 -13.82 -13.67 -1.54
CA HIS A 321 -13.55 -14.27 -2.85
C HIS A 321 -12.27 -15.11 -2.90
N ILE A 322 -11.43 -15.01 -1.89
CA ILE A 322 -10.27 -15.88 -1.56
C ILE A 322 -10.08 -15.90 -0.03
N ASP A 323 -9.33 -16.86 0.46
CA ASP A 323 -8.83 -16.85 1.84
C ASP A 323 -7.72 -15.79 1.96
N PRO A 324 -7.79 -14.83 2.93
CA PRO A 324 -6.78 -13.80 3.12
C PRO A 324 -5.36 -14.34 3.37
N ASP A 325 -5.23 -15.48 4.06
CA ASP A 325 -3.93 -16.09 4.36
C ASP A 325 -3.13 -16.42 3.08
N LYS A 326 -3.83 -16.67 1.96
CA LYS A 326 -3.20 -16.94 0.66
C LYS A 326 -2.35 -15.80 0.11
N VAL A 327 -2.58 -14.59 0.57
CA VAL A 327 -1.82 -13.38 0.17
C VAL A 327 -1.09 -12.75 1.36
N GLY A 328 -1.03 -13.46 2.50
CA GLY A 328 -0.41 -13.00 3.75
C GLY A 328 -1.19 -11.95 4.51
N ASN A 329 -2.47 -11.73 4.15
CA ASN A 329 -3.36 -10.82 4.84
C ASN A 329 -4.19 -11.57 5.90
N ILE A 330 -4.94 -10.85 6.70
CA ILE A 330 -5.76 -11.40 7.78
C ILE A 330 -7.22 -10.97 7.67
N ARG A 331 -8.13 -11.84 8.09
CA ARG A 331 -9.55 -11.50 8.27
C ARG A 331 -9.73 -10.63 9.49
N ARG A 332 -10.47 -9.52 9.34
CA ARG A 332 -10.78 -8.60 10.44
C ARG A 332 -12.29 -8.48 10.63
N ILE A 333 -12.72 -8.55 11.88
CA ILE A 333 -14.12 -8.28 12.25
C ILE A 333 -14.15 -6.96 13.00
N LEU A 334 -14.83 -5.98 12.40
CA LEU A 334 -14.91 -4.62 12.91
C LEU A 334 -16.13 -4.47 13.85
N ILE A 335 -16.04 -3.52 14.77
CA ILE A 335 -17.12 -3.16 15.69
C ILE A 335 -17.66 -1.79 15.32
N SER A 336 -19.00 -1.69 15.21
CA SER A 336 -19.71 -0.45 14.90
C SER A 336 -21.18 -0.56 15.27
N ASP A 337 -21.95 0.50 15.04
CA ASP A 337 -23.43 0.53 15.14
C ASP A 337 -24.14 -0.59 14.37
N GLN A 338 -23.50 -1.10 13.31
CA GLN A 338 -23.97 -2.24 12.51
C GLN A 338 -23.57 -3.59 13.11
N ALA A 339 -22.83 -3.59 14.23
CA ALA A 339 -22.42 -4.82 14.89
C ALA A 339 -23.62 -5.55 15.48
N GLY A 340 -23.71 -6.84 15.18
CA GLY A 340 -24.67 -7.74 15.78
C GLY A 340 -24.08 -8.57 16.93
N ARG A 341 -24.91 -9.45 17.52
CA ARG A 341 -24.47 -10.40 18.57
C ARG A 341 -23.21 -11.17 18.18
N SER A 342 -23.10 -11.57 16.91
CA SER A 342 -21.95 -12.32 16.39
C SER A 342 -20.63 -11.56 16.50
N ASN A 343 -20.61 -10.23 16.27
CA ASN A 343 -19.41 -9.40 16.39
C ASN A 343 -18.96 -9.34 17.85
N ILE A 344 -19.90 -9.09 18.80
CA ILE A 344 -19.63 -9.03 20.23
C ILE A 344 -19.06 -10.36 20.73
N LEU A 345 -19.72 -11.47 20.41
CA LEU A 345 -19.26 -12.81 20.80
C LEU A 345 -17.89 -13.16 20.22
N HIS A 346 -17.59 -12.69 19.01
CA HIS A 346 -16.26 -12.88 18.43
C HIS A 346 -15.19 -12.14 19.23
N LYS A 347 -15.41 -10.86 19.52
CA LYS A 347 -14.47 -10.06 20.32
C LYS A 347 -14.38 -10.58 21.77
N ALA A 348 -15.49 -10.99 22.37
CA ALA A 348 -15.49 -11.63 23.68
C ALA A 348 -14.55 -12.85 23.72
N LYS A 349 -14.68 -13.74 22.73
CA LYS A 349 -13.80 -14.91 22.60
C LYS A 349 -12.33 -14.52 22.43
N LEU A 350 -12.05 -13.51 21.60
CA LEU A 350 -10.68 -13.02 21.36
C LEU A 350 -10.03 -12.49 22.65
N TRP A 351 -10.82 -11.81 23.50
CA TRP A 351 -10.35 -11.22 24.76
C TRP A 351 -10.54 -12.14 25.99
N GLY A 352 -10.92 -13.40 25.78
CA GLY A 352 -11.13 -14.37 26.85
C GLY A 352 -12.32 -14.07 27.76
N LEU A 353 -13.28 -13.23 27.31
CA LEU A 353 -14.47 -12.89 28.06
C LEU A 353 -15.53 -13.98 27.92
N LYS A 354 -16.07 -14.45 29.06
CA LYS A 354 -17.06 -15.53 29.10
C LYS A 354 -18.47 -14.95 28.90
N ILE A 355 -18.91 -14.86 27.64
CA ILE A 355 -20.28 -14.43 27.28
C ILE A 355 -20.94 -15.53 26.44
N GLY A 356 -22.09 -15.99 26.86
CA GLY A 356 -22.89 -16.96 26.11
C GLY A 356 -23.76 -16.32 25.02
N PRO A 357 -24.20 -17.08 23.99
CA PRO A 357 -25.03 -16.56 22.89
C PRO A 357 -26.37 -15.96 23.32
N ASN A 358 -26.90 -16.42 24.43
CA ASN A 358 -28.19 -16.01 24.99
C ASN A 358 -28.04 -15.13 26.23
N ASP A 359 -26.83 -14.67 26.55
CA ASP A 359 -26.60 -13.83 27.73
C ASP A 359 -27.30 -12.46 27.55
N PRO A 360 -28.13 -12.03 28.52
CA PRO A 360 -28.83 -10.76 28.46
C PRO A 360 -27.86 -9.54 28.37
N VAL A 361 -26.64 -9.67 28.88
CA VAL A 361 -25.61 -8.61 28.79
C VAL A 361 -25.28 -8.21 27.33
N LEU A 362 -25.47 -9.13 26.36
CA LEU A 362 -25.28 -8.82 24.95
C LEU A 362 -26.22 -7.72 24.46
N ALA A 363 -27.47 -7.73 24.91
CA ALA A 363 -28.43 -6.69 24.54
C ALA A 363 -28.03 -5.32 25.11
N THR A 364 -27.53 -5.31 26.35
CA THR A 364 -27.01 -4.09 26.99
C THR A 364 -25.79 -3.54 26.26
N ILE A 365 -24.81 -4.38 25.96
CA ILE A 365 -23.60 -3.97 25.22
C ILE A 365 -23.97 -3.40 23.83
N ILE A 366 -24.88 -4.07 23.09
CA ILE A 366 -25.31 -3.60 21.77
C ILE A 366 -26.04 -2.25 21.87
N SER A 367 -26.89 -2.08 22.86
CA SER A 367 -27.62 -0.83 23.08
C SER A 367 -26.67 0.31 23.43
N GLU A 368 -25.75 0.10 24.36
CA GLU A 368 -24.75 1.09 24.78
C GLU A 368 -23.79 1.44 23.63
N LEU A 369 -23.35 0.45 22.85
CA LEU A 369 -22.54 0.67 21.65
C LEU A 369 -23.23 1.59 20.64
N LYS A 370 -24.50 1.31 20.32
CA LYS A 370 -25.28 2.12 19.38
C LYS A 370 -25.51 3.54 19.88
N GLU A 371 -25.80 3.70 21.14
CA GLU A 371 -25.99 5.00 21.78
C GLU A 371 -24.70 5.84 21.73
N LEU A 372 -23.57 5.25 22.11
CA LEU A 372 -22.26 5.92 22.06
C LEU A 372 -21.87 6.29 20.62
N GLU A 373 -22.05 5.40 19.64
CA GLU A 373 -21.74 5.72 18.23
C GLU A 373 -22.68 6.79 17.66
N ASN A 374 -23.95 6.79 18.04
CA ASN A 374 -24.87 7.87 17.70
C ASN A 374 -24.44 9.22 18.32
N ASN A 375 -23.81 9.17 19.49
CA ASN A 375 -23.20 10.34 20.14
C ASN A 375 -21.85 10.76 19.58
N GLY A 376 -21.32 10.03 18.58
CA GLY A 376 -20.10 10.39 17.84
C GLY A 376 -18.88 9.53 18.16
N PHE A 377 -18.96 8.56 19.07
CA PHE A 377 -17.89 7.58 19.28
C PHE A 377 -17.66 6.75 18.01
N SER A 378 -16.50 6.12 17.90
CA SER A 378 -16.19 5.14 16.85
C SER A 378 -15.22 4.11 17.39
N PHE A 379 -15.73 2.92 17.61
CA PHE A 379 -14.94 1.83 18.19
C PHE A 379 -14.17 1.03 17.15
N GLU A 380 -14.44 1.24 15.86
CA GLU A 380 -13.74 0.60 14.74
C GLU A 380 -12.21 0.86 14.77
N GLY A 381 -11.84 2.10 15.17
CA GLY A 381 -10.44 2.50 15.36
C GLY A 381 -10.01 2.58 16.83
N ALA A 382 -10.81 2.09 17.78
CA ALA A 382 -10.57 2.22 19.22
C ALA A 382 -10.98 0.93 19.97
N GLU A 383 -10.37 -0.18 19.57
CA GLU A 383 -10.70 -1.52 20.13
C GLU A 383 -10.47 -1.60 21.63
N ALA A 384 -9.50 -0.87 22.18
CA ALA A 384 -9.24 -0.86 23.62
C ALA A 384 -10.39 -0.22 24.41
N SER A 385 -10.96 0.91 23.95
CA SER A 385 -12.15 1.49 24.58
C SER A 385 -13.35 0.54 24.49
N PHE A 386 -13.48 -0.23 23.40
CA PHE A 386 -14.55 -1.23 23.30
C PHE A 386 -14.35 -2.40 24.25
N GLU A 387 -13.12 -2.89 24.45
CA GLU A 387 -12.83 -3.92 25.45
C GLU A 387 -13.17 -3.44 26.88
N ILE A 388 -12.80 -2.19 27.22
CA ILE A 388 -13.16 -1.56 28.50
C ILE A 388 -14.67 -1.50 28.67
N LEU A 389 -15.42 -1.07 27.64
CA LEU A 389 -16.89 -1.03 27.67
C LEU A 389 -17.48 -2.41 27.93
N MET A 390 -17.00 -3.45 27.24
CA MET A 390 -17.47 -4.81 27.46
C MET A 390 -17.20 -5.31 28.88
N ARG A 391 -15.99 -5.08 29.39
CA ARG A 391 -15.63 -5.47 30.78
C ARG A 391 -16.46 -4.73 31.82
N LYS A 392 -16.76 -3.46 31.58
CA LYS A 392 -17.67 -2.67 32.42
C LYS A 392 -19.05 -3.25 32.44
N ALA A 393 -19.62 -3.58 31.29
CA ALA A 393 -20.95 -4.20 31.19
C ALA A 393 -21.01 -5.57 31.90
N LEU A 394 -19.92 -6.31 31.97
CA LEU A 394 -19.77 -7.59 32.68
C LEU A 394 -19.46 -7.43 34.17
N GLY A 395 -19.29 -6.21 34.69
CA GLY A 395 -18.87 -5.99 36.08
C GLY A 395 -17.42 -6.39 36.36
N LEU A 396 -16.60 -6.56 35.33
CA LEU A 396 -15.19 -6.98 35.42
C LEU A 396 -14.22 -5.77 35.41
N GLN A 397 -14.75 -4.55 35.35
CA GLN A 397 -13.90 -3.35 35.33
C GLN A 397 -13.35 -3.10 36.73
N ARG A 398 -12.03 -2.95 36.83
CA ARG A 398 -11.37 -2.49 38.05
C ARG A 398 -11.12 -0.98 37.97
N ASN A 399 -11.36 -0.29 39.08
CA ASN A 399 -11.05 1.13 39.22
C ASN A 399 -9.63 1.26 39.80
N TYR A 400 -8.66 1.53 38.95
CA TYR A 400 -7.27 1.70 39.36
C TYR A 400 -7.02 3.03 40.07
N PHE A 401 -7.79 4.05 39.72
CA PHE A 401 -7.79 5.36 40.39
C PHE A 401 -9.15 6.02 40.27
N LYS A 402 -9.46 6.91 41.20
CA LYS A 402 -10.68 7.73 41.18
C LYS A 402 -10.28 9.16 40.80
N PHE A 403 -10.75 9.62 39.66
CA PHE A 403 -10.58 10.99 39.22
C PHE A 403 -11.44 11.94 40.06
N GLU A 404 -10.91 13.12 40.41
CA GLU A 404 -11.63 14.19 41.07
C GLU A 404 -11.71 15.45 40.24
N THR A 405 -10.55 16.01 39.81
CA THR A 405 -10.53 17.23 39.01
C THR A 405 -9.24 17.36 38.19
N PHE A 406 -9.35 18.06 37.07
CA PHE A 406 -8.19 18.60 36.38
C PHE A 406 -8.38 20.08 36.04
N ARG A 407 -7.28 20.79 35.87
CA ARG A 407 -7.22 22.15 35.37
C ARG A 407 -6.10 22.26 34.34
N VAL A 408 -6.39 22.91 33.19
CA VAL A 408 -5.39 23.19 32.14
C VAL A 408 -5.33 24.68 31.91
N MET A 409 -4.13 25.24 31.95
CA MET A 409 -3.87 26.66 31.73
C MET A 409 -2.90 26.85 30.57
N ASN A 410 -3.32 27.67 29.60
CA ASN A 410 -2.47 28.12 28.51
C ASN A 410 -2.11 29.58 28.73
N HIS A 411 -0.82 29.88 28.81
CA HIS A 411 -0.33 31.24 28.93
C HIS A 411 0.44 31.66 27.67
N LYS A 412 -0.08 32.65 26.94
CA LYS A 412 0.58 33.25 25.79
C LYS A 412 1.20 34.58 26.23
N TYR A 413 2.47 34.61 26.51
CA TYR A 413 3.18 35.82 26.99
C TYR A 413 3.69 36.73 25.86
N ARG A 414 4.08 36.11 24.73
CA ARG A 414 4.68 36.82 23.60
C ARG A 414 4.20 36.21 22.29
N MET A 415 4.01 37.07 21.28
CA MET A 415 3.53 36.64 19.96
C MET A 415 4.54 35.71 19.24
N ASP A 416 5.83 35.94 19.46
CA ASP A 416 6.96 35.22 18.85
C ASP A 416 7.34 33.89 19.53
N LYS A 417 6.67 33.55 20.64
CA LYS A 417 6.95 32.26 21.36
C LYS A 417 5.68 31.41 21.44
N PRO A 418 5.81 30.08 21.48
CA PRO A 418 4.66 29.20 21.74
C PRO A 418 4.04 29.50 23.11
N PRO A 419 2.75 29.21 23.32
CA PRO A 419 2.13 29.31 24.65
C PRO A 419 2.76 28.29 25.59
N LEU A 420 2.83 28.65 26.86
CA LEU A 420 3.21 27.78 27.94
C LEU A 420 1.93 27.09 28.48
N THR A 421 1.94 25.76 28.53
CA THR A 421 0.79 25.00 28.99
C THR A 421 1.12 24.23 30.27
N GLU A 422 0.29 24.37 31.28
CA GLU A 422 0.35 23.62 32.53
C GLU A 422 -0.96 22.88 32.75
N ALA A 423 -0.89 21.60 33.18
CA ALA A 423 -2.02 20.83 33.67
C ALA A 423 -1.81 20.46 35.13
N THR A 424 -2.84 20.68 35.96
CA THR A 424 -2.91 20.25 37.35
C THR A 424 -3.99 19.19 37.48
N ILE A 425 -3.71 18.08 38.18
CA ILE A 425 -4.63 16.95 38.38
C ILE A 425 -4.72 16.61 39.85
N ARG A 426 -5.94 16.26 40.28
CA ARG A 426 -6.22 15.66 41.57
C ARG A 426 -7.00 14.37 41.38
N LEU A 427 -6.51 13.29 41.99
CA LEU A 427 -7.10 11.94 41.92
C LEU A 427 -6.75 11.15 43.20
N PHE A 428 -7.42 10.00 43.38
CA PHE A 428 -7.18 9.08 44.49
C PHE A 428 -6.71 7.72 43.93
N VAL A 429 -5.70 7.14 44.57
CA VAL A 429 -5.20 5.79 44.31
C VAL A 429 -5.12 5.01 45.60
N GLY A 430 -5.91 3.92 45.73
CA GLY A 430 -5.93 3.11 46.94
C GLY A 430 -6.36 3.84 48.22
N GLY A 431 -7.04 5.01 48.08
CA GLY A 431 -7.42 5.88 49.18
C GLY A 431 -6.48 7.09 49.39
N ASP A 432 -5.29 7.08 48.82
CA ASP A 432 -4.33 8.20 48.89
C ASP A 432 -4.70 9.29 47.90
N GLU A 433 -4.78 10.54 48.37
CA GLU A 433 -4.95 11.70 47.54
C GLU A 433 -3.63 12.04 46.83
N VAL A 434 -3.70 12.27 45.52
CA VAL A 434 -2.58 12.71 44.69
C VAL A 434 -2.94 14.01 43.99
N HIS A 435 -2.21 15.05 44.32
CA HIS A 435 -2.32 16.36 43.67
C HIS A 435 -0.97 16.70 43.02
N THR A 436 -0.94 16.87 41.71
CA THR A 436 0.29 17.15 40.95
C THR A 436 0.04 18.02 39.74
N ALA A 437 1.12 18.62 39.26
CA ALA A 437 1.10 19.44 38.03
C ALA A 437 2.25 19.06 37.11
N ALA A 438 2.06 19.28 35.81
CA ALA A 438 3.09 19.10 34.79
C ALA A 438 2.96 20.16 33.69
N MET A 439 4.09 20.52 33.12
CA MET A 439 4.20 21.38 31.94
C MET A 439 4.22 20.51 30.68
N GLY A 440 3.67 21.04 29.58
CA GLY A 440 3.69 20.36 28.28
C GLY A 440 3.71 21.35 27.11
N ASP A 441 4.00 20.84 25.92
CA ASP A 441 4.05 21.61 24.67
C ASP A 441 2.63 22.02 24.19
N GLY A 442 1.60 21.43 24.80
CA GLY A 442 0.19 21.74 24.58
C GLY A 442 -0.70 21.10 25.64
N PRO A 443 -2.02 21.40 25.62
CA PRO A 443 -2.98 20.99 26.66
C PRO A 443 -2.99 19.48 26.92
N VAL A 444 -3.02 18.68 25.87
CA VAL A 444 -3.12 17.22 25.96
C VAL A 444 -1.81 16.61 26.46
N ASN A 445 -0.66 17.14 25.98
CA ASN A 445 0.66 16.70 26.44
C ASN A 445 0.88 17.04 27.93
N ALA A 446 0.43 18.21 28.38
CA ALA A 446 0.49 18.59 29.80
C ALA A 446 -0.40 17.65 30.64
N LEU A 447 -1.62 17.31 30.19
CA LEU A 447 -2.52 16.37 30.87
C LEU A 447 -1.93 14.96 30.93
N ASP A 448 -1.39 14.44 29.83
CA ASP A 448 -0.74 13.13 29.78
C ASP A 448 0.44 13.04 30.75
N ARG A 449 1.30 14.06 30.76
CA ARG A 449 2.41 14.13 31.71
C ARG A 449 1.95 14.24 33.16
N ALA A 450 0.88 14.99 33.45
CA ALA A 450 0.38 15.15 34.79
C ALA A 450 -0.25 13.87 35.34
N ILE A 451 -1.09 13.18 34.53
CA ILE A 451 -1.72 11.91 34.97
C ILE A 451 -0.67 10.80 35.15
N ARG A 452 0.29 10.67 34.23
CA ARG A 452 1.39 9.71 34.40
C ARG A 452 2.24 10.01 35.61
N LYS A 453 2.63 11.25 35.83
CA LYS A 453 3.36 11.67 37.05
C LYS A 453 2.60 11.33 38.33
N ALA A 454 1.26 11.42 38.32
CA ALA A 454 0.43 11.04 39.45
C ALA A 454 0.43 9.52 39.70
N LEU A 455 0.44 8.72 38.65
CA LEU A 455 0.16 7.28 38.70
C LEU A 455 1.41 6.40 38.73
N VAL A 456 2.54 6.82 38.13
CA VAL A 456 3.76 6.01 37.98
C VAL A 456 4.29 5.46 39.30
N ARG A 457 4.19 6.22 40.41
CA ARG A 457 4.64 5.75 41.74
C ARG A 457 3.83 4.57 42.27
N PHE A 458 2.58 4.40 41.81
CA PHE A 458 1.72 3.26 42.18
C PHE A 458 1.77 2.17 41.10
N TYR A 459 1.97 2.54 39.85
CA TYR A 459 1.94 1.68 38.69
C TYR A 459 3.18 1.94 37.80
N PRO A 460 4.37 1.42 38.16
CA PRO A 460 5.62 1.68 37.41
C PRO A 460 5.57 1.27 35.94
N CYS A 461 4.70 0.32 35.56
CA CYS A 461 4.52 -0.11 34.16
C CYS A 461 4.08 1.02 33.20
N LEU A 462 3.55 2.13 33.73
CA LEU A 462 3.18 3.30 32.95
C LEU A 462 4.40 4.09 32.44
N GLU A 463 5.62 3.86 32.94
CA GLU A 463 6.85 4.45 32.40
C GLU A 463 7.13 3.94 30.96
N GLU A 464 6.72 2.72 30.65
CA GLU A 464 6.90 2.11 29.34
C GLU A 464 5.87 2.55 28.30
N MET A 465 4.82 3.22 28.74
CA MET A 465 3.73 3.65 27.87
C MET A 465 4.11 4.96 27.17
N GLU A 466 3.93 5.00 25.87
CA GLU A 466 4.14 6.16 25.02
C GLU A 466 2.86 6.50 24.23
N LEU A 467 2.44 7.77 24.22
CA LEU A 467 1.43 8.25 23.30
C LEU A 467 2.09 8.40 21.92
N PHE A 468 1.66 7.57 20.98
CA PHE A 468 2.29 7.44 19.66
C PHE A 468 1.59 8.30 18.60
N ASP A 469 0.25 8.36 18.61
CA ASP A 469 -0.53 9.13 17.66
C ASP A 469 -1.76 9.77 18.34
N TYR A 470 -2.14 10.94 17.83
CA TYR A 470 -3.24 11.73 18.35
C TYR A 470 -4.01 12.38 17.19
N LYS A 471 -5.27 11.97 17.01
CA LYS A 471 -6.12 12.44 15.92
C LYS A 471 -7.39 13.09 16.45
N VAL A 472 -7.73 14.26 15.93
CA VAL A 472 -8.95 15.01 16.25
C VAL A 472 -9.81 15.15 15.01
N ARG A 473 -11.10 14.84 15.14
CA ARG A 473 -12.09 15.05 14.09
C ARG A 473 -13.29 15.83 14.61
N VAL A 474 -13.64 16.91 13.93
CA VAL A 474 -14.90 17.62 14.13
C VAL A 474 -16.04 16.80 13.51
N LEU A 475 -17.10 16.52 14.28
CA LEU A 475 -18.17 15.59 13.88
C LEU A 475 -19.37 16.28 13.22
N SER A 476 -19.65 17.53 13.53
CA SER A 476 -20.75 18.30 12.94
C SER A 476 -20.27 19.68 12.50
N GLY A 477 -20.47 20.03 11.22
CA GLY A 477 -20.08 21.32 10.64
C GLY A 477 -21.11 22.44 10.84
N GLU A 478 -22.31 22.14 11.40
CA GLU A 478 -23.41 23.11 11.45
C GLU A 478 -23.34 24.10 12.63
N HIS A 479 -22.54 23.81 13.67
CA HIS A 479 -22.49 24.60 14.91
C HIS A 479 -21.13 25.28 15.18
N GLY A 480 -20.24 25.33 14.19
CA GLY A 480 -18.95 26.02 14.32
C GLY A 480 -18.14 25.55 15.54
N THR A 481 -17.88 26.45 16.49
CA THR A 481 -17.10 26.18 17.71
C THR A 481 -17.82 25.32 18.76
N GLU A 482 -19.11 25.08 18.62
CA GLU A 482 -19.91 24.22 19.51
C GLU A 482 -20.00 22.76 18.99
N ALA A 483 -19.34 22.48 17.87
CA ALA A 483 -19.32 21.13 17.30
C ALA A 483 -18.69 20.12 18.25
N LYS A 484 -19.28 18.91 18.33
CA LYS A 484 -18.64 17.78 18.99
C LYS A 484 -17.33 17.40 18.28
N VAL A 485 -16.33 17.08 19.05
CA VAL A 485 -15.06 16.55 18.56
C VAL A 485 -14.87 15.12 19.03
N ARG A 486 -14.36 14.29 18.15
CA ARG A 486 -13.87 12.95 18.46
C ARG A 486 -12.35 13.00 18.52
N VAL A 487 -11.81 12.48 19.60
CA VAL A 487 -10.37 12.30 19.81
C VAL A 487 -10.06 10.81 19.79
N LEU A 488 -9.10 10.42 18.96
CA LEU A 488 -8.49 9.09 18.98
C LEU A 488 -7.06 9.24 19.51
N VAL A 489 -6.72 8.42 20.49
CA VAL A 489 -5.39 8.31 21.07
C VAL A 489 -4.86 6.93 20.76
N GLU A 490 -3.70 6.85 20.14
CA GLU A 490 -2.95 5.62 19.96
C GLU A 490 -1.75 5.62 20.89
N SER A 491 -1.69 4.61 21.75
CA SER A 491 -0.61 4.40 22.71
C SER A 491 0.08 3.09 22.42
N ARG A 492 1.35 3.01 22.81
CA ARG A 492 2.15 1.79 22.69
C ARG A 492 3.03 1.56 23.91
N ASP A 493 3.41 0.33 24.10
CA ASP A 493 4.52 -0.09 24.96
C ASP A 493 5.50 -0.95 24.13
N LYS A 494 6.47 -1.59 24.77
CA LYS A 494 7.45 -2.46 24.11
C LYS A 494 6.84 -3.69 23.42
N GLN A 495 5.57 -4.02 23.68
CA GLN A 495 4.96 -5.28 23.25
C GLN A 495 3.78 -5.08 22.29
N CYS A 496 3.00 -4.03 22.44
CA CYS A 496 1.82 -3.78 21.61
C CYS A 496 1.43 -2.30 21.54
N ALA A 497 0.62 -1.97 20.53
CA ALA A 497 -0.07 -0.71 20.42
C ALA A 497 -1.58 -0.92 20.66
N TRP A 498 -2.27 0.12 21.15
CA TRP A 498 -3.71 0.13 21.35
C TRP A 498 -4.29 1.52 21.14
N SER A 499 -5.56 1.58 20.74
CA SER A 499 -6.24 2.83 20.45
C SER A 499 -7.48 3.00 21.30
N THR A 500 -7.70 4.24 21.76
CA THR A 500 -8.83 4.65 22.59
C THR A 500 -9.52 5.89 22.02
N VAL A 501 -10.77 6.13 22.43
CA VAL A 501 -11.61 7.20 21.89
C VAL A 501 -12.30 7.98 23.00
N GLY A 502 -12.40 9.31 22.79
CA GLY A 502 -13.23 10.18 23.59
C GLY A 502 -14.02 11.16 22.71
N VAL A 503 -15.20 11.57 23.16
CA VAL A 503 -16.08 12.49 22.44
C VAL A 503 -16.67 13.51 23.38
N SER A 504 -16.53 14.79 23.03
CA SER A 504 -17.11 15.91 23.77
C SER A 504 -17.22 17.14 22.86
N VAL A 505 -17.99 18.14 23.27
CA VAL A 505 -17.93 19.50 22.70
C VAL A 505 -16.64 20.23 23.12
N ASN A 506 -15.99 19.76 24.19
CA ASN A 506 -14.70 20.28 24.65
C ASN A 506 -13.58 19.31 24.29
N ILE A 507 -12.64 19.76 23.47
CA ILE A 507 -11.51 18.95 23.01
C ILE A 507 -10.64 18.42 24.16
N ILE A 508 -10.48 19.19 25.25
CA ILE A 508 -9.68 18.77 26.41
C ILE A 508 -10.39 17.61 27.13
N GLU A 509 -11.71 17.71 27.27
CA GLU A 509 -12.53 16.64 27.86
C GLU A 509 -12.53 15.38 26.99
N ALA A 510 -12.69 15.52 25.67
CA ALA A 510 -12.60 14.38 24.76
C ALA A 510 -11.21 13.70 24.84
N SER A 511 -10.15 14.49 24.92
CA SER A 511 -8.78 13.98 25.08
C SER A 511 -8.59 13.29 26.42
N TRP A 512 -9.13 13.86 27.49
CA TRP A 512 -9.10 13.27 28.82
C TRP A 512 -9.75 11.89 28.85
N GLN A 513 -10.94 11.74 28.28
CA GLN A 513 -11.64 10.45 28.17
C GLN A 513 -10.76 9.39 27.48
N ALA A 514 -10.20 9.73 26.33
CA ALA A 514 -9.33 8.82 25.58
C ALA A 514 -8.04 8.47 26.34
N LEU A 515 -7.42 9.42 27.03
CA LEU A 515 -6.22 9.20 27.86
C LEU A 515 -6.49 8.28 29.05
N VAL A 516 -7.60 8.52 29.75
CA VAL A 516 -8.02 7.69 30.91
C VAL A 516 -8.27 6.26 30.47
N ASP A 517 -8.99 6.05 29.37
CA ASP A 517 -9.20 4.72 28.80
C ASP A 517 -7.86 4.07 28.42
N SER A 518 -6.94 4.82 27.82
CA SER A 518 -5.65 4.29 27.42
C SER A 518 -4.80 3.81 28.60
N ILE A 519 -4.80 4.55 29.69
CA ILE A 519 -4.11 4.19 30.94
C ILE A 519 -4.79 2.97 31.59
N ASN A 520 -6.11 2.99 31.72
CA ASN A 520 -6.86 1.87 32.28
C ASN A 520 -6.63 0.57 31.49
N TYR A 521 -6.56 0.67 30.16
CA TYR A 521 -6.26 -0.47 29.30
C TYR A 521 -4.85 -1.04 29.55
N LYS A 522 -3.83 -0.19 29.69
CA LYS A 522 -2.47 -0.62 30.03
C LYS A 522 -2.46 -1.35 31.37
N LEU A 523 -3.07 -0.76 32.41
CA LEU A 523 -3.10 -1.34 33.75
C LEU A 523 -3.83 -2.68 33.77
N MET A 524 -4.95 -2.77 33.10
CA MET A 524 -5.72 -4.02 32.94
C MET A 524 -4.90 -5.12 32.25
N LYS A 525 -4.15 -4.78 31.21
CA LYS A 525 -3.30 -5.76 30.52
C LYS A 525 -2.15 -6.28 31.40
N GLU A 526 -1.54 -5.42 32.18
CA GLU A 526 -0.48 -5.84 33.11
C GLU A 526 -1.01 -6.76 34.22
N GLU A 527 -2.20 -6.48 34.75
CA GLU A 527 -2.83 -7.33 35.76
C GLU A 527 -3.12 -8.74 35.22
N ASN A 528 -3.71 -8.82 34.00
CA ASN A 528 -4.00 -10.11 33.35
C ASN A 528 -2.74 -10.93 32.99
N ARG A 529 -1.56 -10.32 33.02
CA ARG A 529 -0.27 -11.03 32.81
C ARG A 529 0.33 -11.54 34.10
N SER A 530 -0.07 -10.94 35.22
CA SER A 530 0.43 -11.30 36.54
C SER A 530 -0.37 -12.43 37.20
N GLU A 531 -1.58 -12.69 36.70
CA GLU A 531 -2.42 -13.84 37.02
C GLU A 531 -2.12 -15.02 36.08
#